data_14d8f67b7cf160c1267930b675af9fc2
#
_entry.id   14d8f67b7cf160c1267930b675af9fc2
#
_cell.length_a   1.000
_cell.length_b   1.000
_cell.length_c   1.000
_cell.angle_alpha   90.00
_cell.angle_beta   90.00
_cell.angle_gamma   90.00
#
_symmetry.space_group_name_H-M   'P 1'
#
loop_
_entity.id
_entity.type
_entity.pdbx_description
1 polymer ?
#
loop_
_entity_poly.entity_id
_entity_poly.type
_entity_poly.pdbx_seq_one_letter_code
_entity_poly.pdbx_strand_id
1 'polypeptide(L)'
;MAYMFAYGMNTNVDGMAQRCPKAISLGYAKLLEHKFRFAGPADVIQHPGSMVHGVLWDITDDCLKSLDRLEGFPHFYNREVRKVEHWGEEIDALVYFMQPGHTESAPSRGYYKCLQEGYHEHGVPTKQIKRAARRAKKVRDYGYYF
;
A
#
# COMPACT_ATOMS: atom_id res chain seq x y z
N MET A 1 4.74 20.40 -1.07
CA MET A 1 3.91 19.50 -0.25
C MET A 1 3.08 18.62 -1.14
N ALA A 2 3.15 17.33 -0.93
CA ALA A 2 2.37 16.37 -1.69
C ALA A 2 1.76 15.34 -0.75
N TYR A 3 0.61 14.80 -1.12
CA TYR A 3 -0.02 13.70 -0.39
C TYR A 3 0.35 12.37 -1.04
N MET A 4 0.64 11.39 -0.20
CA MET A 4 0.91 10.00 -0.62
C MET A 4 0.03 9.06 0.18
N PHE A 5 -0.66 8.15 -0.50
CA PHE A 5 -1.46 7.11 0.13
C PHE A 5 -0.65 5.83 0.24
N ALA A 6 -0.49 5.32 1.45
CA ALA A 6 0.23 4.09 1.74
C ALA A 6 -0.74 2.99 2.17
N TYR A 7 -0.56 1.79 1.65
CA TYR A 7 -1.38 0.63 1.98
C TYR A 7 -0.55 -0.60 2.36
N GLY A 8 0.76 -0.53 2.20
CA GLY A 8 1.72 -1.58 2.49
C GLY A 8 2.70 -1.18 3.59
N MET A 9 3.99 -1.46 3.38
CA MET A 9 5.00 -1.24 4.42
C MET A 9 5.17 0.23 4.83
N ASN A 10 4.80 1.17 3.94
CA ASN A 10 4.88 2.60 4.26
C ASN A 10 3.76 3.07 5.19
N THR A 11 2.88 2.19 5.65
CA THR A 11 1.96 2.47 6.74
C THR A 11 2.66 2.40 8.10
N ASN A 12 3.81 1.72 8.17
CA ASN A 12 4.55 1.50 9.41
C ASN A 12 5.28 2.77 9.83
N VAL A 13 5.02 3.24 11.06
CA VAL A 13 5.56 4.51 11.56
C VAL A 13 7.08 4.48 11.63
N ASP A 14 7.66 3.43 12.19
CA ASP A 14 9.12 3.31 12.33
C ASP A 14 9.80 3.25 10.96
N GLY A 15 9.23 2.49 10.04
CA GLY A 15 9.72 2.40 8.67
C GLY A 15 9.71 3.75 7.96
N MET A 16 8.60 4.47 8.04
CA MET A 16 8.51 5.80 7.42
C MET A 16 9.43 6.81 8.08
N ALA A 17 9.64 6.74 9.38
CA ALA A 17 10.57 7.63 10.07
C ALA A 17 12.00 7.49 9.56
N GLN A 18 12.40 6.30 9.17
CA GLN A 18 13.73 6.04 8.59
C GLN A 18 13.85 6.53 7.16
N ARG A 19 12.82 6.27 6.34
CA ARG A 19 12.83 6.63 4.92
C ARG A 19 12.50 8.09 4.67
N CYS A 20 11.61 8.63 5.47
CA CYS A 20 11.02 9.96 5.29
C CYS A 20 10.87 10.65 6.64
N PRO A 21 11.96 11.12 7.27
CA PRO A 21 11.87 11.69 8.62
C PRO A 21 11.00 12.93 8.72
N LYS A 22 10.72 13.60 7.61
CA LYS A 22 9.86 14.80 7.59
C LYS A 22 8.42 14.51 7.17
N ALA A 23 8.08 13.27 6.87
CA ALA A 23 6.71 12.90 6.54
C ALA A 23 5.79 13.03 7.76
N ILE A 24 4.58 13.51 7.53
CA ILE A 24 3.58 13.70 8.58
C ILE A 24 2.40 12.79 8.28
N SER A 25 2.05 11.92 9.24
CA SER A 25 0.87 11.08 9.10
C SER A 25 -0.39 11.91 9.27
N LEU A 26 -1.29 11.81 8.31
CA LEU A 26 -2.62 12.40 8.38
C LEU A 26 -3.68 11.36 8.75
N GLY A 27 -3.25 10.12 8.99
CA GLY A 27 -4.09 9.05 9.50
C GLY A 27 -4.82 8.26 8.42
N TYR A 28 -5.84 7.58 8.86
CA TYR A 28 -6.62 6.65 8.05
C TYR A 28 -7.27 7.33 6.84
N ALA A 29 -7.19 6.65 5.69
CA ALA A 29 -7.80 7.10 4.45
C ALA A 29 -8.20 5.89 3.60
N LYS A 30 -8.92 6.13 2.50
CA LYS A 30 -9.39 5.09 1.59
C LYS A 30 -9.07 5.47 0.16
N LEU A 31 -8.44 4.55 -0.56
CA LEU A 31 -8.23 4.67 -2.00
C LEU A 31 -9.48 4.15 -2.71
N LEU A 32 -10.14 5.01 -3.49
CA LEU A 32 -11.39 4.68 -4.15
C LEU A 32 -11.13 3.89 -5.45
N GLU A 33 -12.10 3.03 -5.81
CA GLU A 33 -12.11 2.29 -7.09
C GLU A 33 -10.89 1.38 -7.30
N HIS A 34 -10.38 0.83 -6.20
CA HIS A 34 -9.23 -0.08 -6.21
C HIS A 34 -9.46 -1.26 -5.28
N LYS A 35 -8.73 -2.33 -5.53
CA LYS A 35 -8.71 -3.54 -4.72
C LYS A 35 -7.29 -3.85 -4.28
N PHE A 36 -7.13 -4.24 -3.03
CA PHE A 36 -5.84 -4.66 -2.45
C PHE A 36 -5.53 -6.10 -2.83
N ARG A 37 -4.26 -6.36 -3.12
CA ARG A 37 -3.76 -7.73 -3.32
C ARG A 37 -2.33 -7.86 -2.82
N PHE A 38 -1.88 -9.10 -2.60
CA PHE A 38 -0.47 -9.43 -2.45
C PHE A 38 0.05 -10.08 -3.72
N ALA A 39 1.18 -9.59 -4.21
CA ALA A 39 1.97 -10.21 -5.26
C ALA A 39 3.40 -10.33 -4.71
N GLY A 40 3.56 -11.10 -3.62
CA GLY A 40 4.63 -10.98 -2.67
C GLY A 40 4.42 -9.73 -1.82
N PRO A 41 5.01 -8.60 -2.15
CA PRO A 41 4.63 -7.31 -1.54
C PRO A 41 3.19 -6.92 -1.85
N ALA A 42 2.70 -5.90 -1.15
CA ALA A 42 1.37 -5.35 -1.37
C ALA A 42 1.27 -4.58 -2.69
N ASP A 43 0.11 -4.66 -3.31
CA ASP A 43 -0.22 -3.99 -4.55
C ASP A 43 -1.70 -3.59 -4.55
N VAL A 44 -2.06 -2.65 -5.38
CA VAL A 44 -3.44 -2.26 -5.63
C VAL A 44 -3.72 -2.28 -7.11
N ILE A 45 -4.91 -2.73 -7.48
CA ILE A 45 -5.38 -2.77 -8.87
C ILE A 45 -6.68 -2.01 -8.99
N GLN A 46 -6.93 -1.43 -10.13
CA GLN A 46 -8.20 -0.76 -10.40
C GLN A 46 -9.34 -1.78 -10.35
N HIS A 47 -10.38 -1.44 -9.60
CA HIS A 47 -11.55 -2.30 -9.42
C HIS A 47 -12.75 -1.44 -9.03
N PRO A 48 -13.66 -1.17 -9.99
CA PRO A 48 -14.83 -0.33 -9.71
C PRO A 48 -15.68 -0.86 -8.55
N GLY A 49 -16.12 0.03 -7.69
CA GLY A 49 -16.96 -0.30 -6.54
C GLY A 49 -16.22 -0.81 -5.32
N SER A 50 -14.89 -0.98 -5.40
CA SER A 50 -14.07 -1.41 -4.27
C SER A 50 -13.27 -0.24 -3.71
N MET A 51 -12.76 -0.41 -2.49
CA MET A 51 -11.88 0.57 -1.86
C MET A 51 -10.76 -0.12 -1.10
N VAL A 52 -9.62 0.54 -1.00
CA VAL A 52 -8.46 0.07 -0.24
C VAL A 52 -8.27 0.97 0.98
N HIS A 53 -8.15 0.37 2.14
CA HIS A 53 -7.88 1.08 3.38
C HIS A 53 -6.37 1.31 3.54
N GLY A 54 -5.99 2.45 4.05
CA GLY A 54 -4.58 2.78 4.25
C GLY A 54 -4.38 4.06 5.03
N VAL A 55 -3.22 4.68 4.82
CA VAL A 55 -2.77 5.86 5.55
C VAL A 55 -2.39 6.96 4.57
N LEU A 56 -2.85 8.16 4.86
CA LEU A 56 -2.45 9.35 4.10
C LEU A 56 -1.26 10.01 4.79
N TRP A 57 -0.25 10.33 3.98
CA TRP A 57 0.95 11.03 4.43
C TRP A 57 1.11 12.34 3.68
N ASP A 58 1.55 13.37 4.40
CA ASP A 58 2.07 14.60 3.80
C ASP A 58 3.58 14.42 3.65
N ILE A 59 4.09 14.47 2.42
CA ILE A 59 5.48 14.18 2.12
C ILE A 59 6.18 15.36 1.45
N THR A 60 7.51 15.40 1.61
CA THR A 60 8.39 16.37 0.96
C THR A 60 8.94 15.79 -0.35
N ASP A 61 9.56 16.64 -1.17
CA ASP A 61 10.24 16.20 -2.40
C ASP A 61 11.39 15.24 -2.09
N ASP A 62 12.13 15.45 -1.01
CA ASP A 62 13.20 14.55 -0.59
C ASP A 62 12.64 13.18 -0.18
N CYS A 63 11.50 13.18 0.50
CA CYS A 63 10.79 11.95 0.85
C CYS A 63 10.38 11.19 -0.43
N LEU A 64 9.83 11.89 -1.41
CA LEU A 64 9.42 11.25 -2.67
C LEU A 64 10.61 10.58 -3.37
N LYS A 65 11.77 11.22 -3.40
CA LYS A 65 12.99 10.62 -3.96
C LYS A 65 13.38 9.33 -3.22
N SER A 66 13.29 9.35 -1.90
CA SER A 66 13.60 8.19 -1.06
C SER A 66 12.61 7.05 -1.34
N LEU A 67 11.33 7.36 -1.42
CA LEU A 67 10.28 6.37 -1.73
C LEU A 67 10.45 5.80 -3.14
N ASP A 68 10.75 6.64 -4.13
CA ASP A 68 10.98 6.17 -5.50
C ASP A 68 12.10 5.13 -5.56
N ARG A 69 13.19 5.35 -4.82
CA ARG A 69 14.28 4.38 -4.75
C ARG A 69 13.85 3.08 -4.09
N LEU A 70 13.13 3.19 -2.97
CA LEU A 70 12.64 2.02 -2.24
C LEU A 70 11.69 1.17 -3.10
N GLU A 71 10.78 1.83 -3.80
CA GLU A 71 9.76 1.15 -4.61
C GLU A 71 10.28 0.68 -5.97
N GLY A 72 11.51 1.03 -6.33
CA GLY A 72 12.07 0.70 -7.64
C GLY A 72 11.33 1.40 -8.78
N PHE A 73 10.90 2.64 -8.54
CA PHE A 73 10.21 3.44 -9.54
C PHE A 73 11.18 3.84 -10.68
N PRO A 74 10.78 3.74 -11.95
CA PRO A 74 9.46 3.29 -12.45
C PRO A 74 9.40 1.81 -12.83
N HIS A 75 10.44 1.02 -12.54
CA HIS A 75 10.60 -0.34 -13.08
C HIS A 75 9.76 -1.38 -12.36
N PHE A 76 9.78 -1.41 -11.03
CA PHE A 76 9.01 -2.38 -10.24
C PHE A 76 7.64 -1.82 -9.90
N TYR A 77 7.61 -0.67 -9.22
CA TYR A 77 6.38 0.10 -9.00
C TYR A 77 6.35 1.31 -9.91
N ASN A 78 5.16 1.62 -10.41
CA ASN A 78 4.83 2.90 -10.99
C ASN A 78 4.09 3.74 -9.94
N ARG A 79 3.85 5.02 -10.20
CA ARG A 79 3.04 5.86 -9.32
C ARG A 79 2.21 6.83 -10.14
N GLU A 80 0.99 7.08 -9.67
CA GLU A 80 0.09 8.05 -10.29
C GLU A 80 -0.74 8.74 -9.21
N VAL A 81 -1.28 9.90 -9.55
CA VAL A 81 -2.24 10.58 -8.70
C VAL A 81 -3.59 9.88 -8.82
N ARG A 82 -4.19 9.56 -7.68
CA ARG A 82 -5.47 8.87 -7.58
C ARG A 82 -6.37 9.57 -6.57
N LYS A 83 -7.68 9.29 -6.63
CA LYS A 83 -8.66 9.82 -5.69
C LYS A 83 -8.65 9.02 -4.39
N VAL A 84 -8.46 9.73 -3.29
CA VAL A 84 -8.45 9.19 -1.93
C VAL A 84 -9.49 9.93 -1.11
N GLU A 85 -10.28 9.18 -0.33
CA GLU A 85 -11.21 9.78 0.63
C GLU A 85 -10.53 9.87 2.00
N HIS A 86 -10.52 11.08 2.55
CA HIS A 86 -9.95 11.37 3.86
C HIS A 86 -10.90 12.32 4.59
N TRP A 87 -11.42 11.87 5.72
CA TRP A 87 -12.38 12.64 6.52
C TRP A 87 -13.60 13.11 5.71
N GLY A 88 -14.12 12.25 4.82
CA GLY A 88 -15.27 12.55 4.00
C GLY A 88 -14.99 13.40 2.77
N GLU A 89 -13.76 13.82 2.56
CA GLU A 89 -13.37 14.62 1.39
C GLU A 89 -12.54 13.79 0.40
N GLU A 90 -12.81 13.96 -0.87
CA GLU A 90 -11.97 13.40 -1.92
C GLU A 90 -10.79 14.32 -2.19
N ILE A 91 -9.59 13.76 -2.13
CA ILE A 91 -8.35 14.49 -2.41
C ILE A 91 -7.50 13.70 -3.40
N ASP A 92 -6.59 14.40 -4.05
CA ASP A 92 -5.61 13.78 -4.94
C ASP A 92 -4.37 13.38 -4.14
N ALA A 93 -3.94 12.14 -4.28
CA ALA A 93 -2.74 11.63 -3.62
C ALA A 93 -1.95 10.72 -4.55
N LEU A 94 -0.63 10.71 -4.37
CA LEU A 94 0.25 9.77 -5.08
C LEU A 94 0.03 8.37 -4.51
N VAL A 95 -0.07 7.39 -5.41
CA VAL A 95 -0.22 5.98 -5.05
C VAL A 95 0.78 5.18 -5.87
N TYR A 96 1.56 4.33 -5.20
CA TYR A 96 2.43 3.36 -5.87
C TYR A 96 1.63 2.11 -6.19
N PHE A 97 1.86 1.54 -7.36
CA PHE A 97 1.26 0.27 -7.77
C PHE A 97 2.24 -0.47 -8.68
N MET A 98 2.20 -1.78 -8.65
CA MET A 98 3.13 -2.59 -9.44
C MET A 98 2.92 -2.42 -10.93
N GLN A 99 4.00 -2.50 -11.69
CA GLN A 99 3.93 -2.61 -13.15
C GLN A 99 3.18 -3.90 -13.54
N PRO A 100 2.57 -3.95 -14.73
CA PRO A 100 1.84 -5.14 -15.16
C PRO A 100 2.72 -6.39 -15.19
N GLY A 101 2.10 -7.56 -15.03
CA GLY A 101 2.77 -8.85 -15.15
C GLY A 101 3.03 -9.57 -13.84
N HIS A 102 2.75 -8.94 -12.70
CA HIS A 102 2.86 -9.60 -11.41
C HIS A 102 1.59 -10.36 -11.07
N THR A 103 1.75 -11.57 -10.52
CA THR A 103 0.63 -12.42 -10.12
C THR A 103 0.53 -12.50 -8.61
N GLU A 104 -0.65 -12.86 -8.11
CA GLU A 104 -0.85 -13.02 -6.67
C GLU A 104 0.10 -14.06 -6.09
N SER A 105 0.76 -13.71 -4.99
CA SER A 105 1.59 -14.59 -4.19
C SER A 105 1.64 -14.11 -2.75
N ALA A 106 1.85 -15.05 -1.82
CA ALA A 106 1.81 -14.75 -0.40
C ALA A 106 2.97 -13.85 0.03
N PRO A 107 2.72 -12.93 0.95
CA PRO A 107 3.78 -12.12 1.56
C PRO A 107 4.64 -12.97 2.49
N SER A 108 5.89 -12.53 2.75
CA SER A 108 6.68 -13.11 3.81
C SER A 108 6.06 -12.77 5.18
N ARG A 109 6.38 -13.56 6.20
CA ARG A 109 5.89 -13.32 7.56
C ARG A 109 6.33 -11.96 8.10
N GLY A 110 7.58 -11.61 7.90
CA GLY A 110 8.12 -10.33 8.37
C GLY A 110 7.46 -9.14 7.71
N TYR A 111 7.25 -9.22 6.40
CA TYR A 111 6.54 -8.18 5.66
C TYR A 111 5.09 -8.03 6.14
N TYR A 112 4.37 -9.14 6.28
CA TYR A 112 2.99 -9.14 6.76
C TYR A 112 2.89 -8.54 8.17
N LYS A 113 3.81 -8.90 9.05
CA LYS A 113 3.86 -8.36 10.41
C LYS A 113 4.07 -6.84 10.41
N CYS A 114 4.95 -6.37 9.53
CA CYS A 114 5.19 -4.93 9.35
C CYS A 114 3.89 -4.19 8.98
N LEU A 115 3.10 -4.77 8.08
CA LEU A 115 1.80 -4.22 7.71
C LEU A 115 0.81 -4.24 8.87
N GLN A 116 0.74 -5.34 9.62
CA GLN A 116 -0.13 -5.41 10.80
C GLN A 116 0.19 -4.32 11.81
N GLU A 117 1.46 -4.06 12.07
CA GLU A 117 1.90 -3.00 12.97
C GLU A 117 1.47 -1.62 12.45
N GLY A 118 1.74 -1.33 11.18
CA GLY A 118 1.38 -0.05 10.56
C GLY A 118 -0.13 0.19 10.54
N TYR A 119 -0.90 -0.83 10.24
CA TYR A 119 -2.36 -0.74 10.27
C TYR A 119 -2.87 -0.47 11.69
N HIS A 120 -2.30 -1.16 12.67
CA HIS A 120 -2.66 -0.98 14.08
C HIS A 120 -2.34 0.43 14.56
N GLU A 121 -1.19 0.95 14.19
CA GLU A 121 -0.73 2.30 14.58
C GLU A 121 -1.67 3.40 14.11
N HIS A 122 -2.36 3.18 12.99
CA HIS A 122 -3.24 4.19 12.37
C HIS A 122 -4.73 3.84 12.42
N GLY A 123 -5.11 2.76 13.12
CA GLY A 123 -6.50 2.34 13.18
C GLY A 123 -7.07 1.85 11.85
N VAL A 124 -6.22 1.35 10.96
CA VAL A 124 -6.64 0.81 9.66
C VAL A 124 -7.18 -0.60 9.86
N PRO A 125 -8.37 -0.94 9.34
CA PRO A 125 -8.90 -2.31 9.46
C PRO A 125 -8.00 -3.33 8.79
N THR A 126 -7.71 -4.43 9.50
CA THR A 126 -6.81 -5.48 9.01
C THR A 126 -7.48 -6.52 8.12
N LYS A 127 -8.79 -6.43 7.94
CA LYS A 127 -9.58 -7.41 7.19
C LYS A 127 -9.08 -7.56 5.74
N GLN A 128 -8.70 -6.45 5.10
CA GLN A 128 -8.23 -6.49 3.71
C GLN A 128 -6.94 -7.28 3.55
N ILE A 129 -5.97 -7.14 4.48
CA ILE A 129 -4.71 -7.89 4.39
C ILE A 129 -4.91 -9.36 4.72
N LYS A 130 -5.80 -9.68 5.66
CA LYS A 130 -6.14 -11.07 5.98
C LYS A 130 -6.76 -11.78 4.78
N ARG A 131 -7.74 -11.15 4.13
CA ARG A 131 -8.42 -11.70 2.95
C ARG A 131 -7.44 -11.86 1.78
N ALA A 132 -6.61 -10.86 1.52
CA ALA A 132 -5.64 -10.90 0.45
C ALA A 132 -4.58 -11.98 0.67
N ALA A 133 -4.12 -12.18 1.91
CA ALA A 133 -3.17 -13.23 2.23
C ALA A 133 -3.78 -14.61 2.03
N ARG A 134 -5.03 -14.82 2.39
CA ARG A 134 -5.74 -16.10 2.14
C ARG A 134 -5.87 -16.39 0.66
N ARG A 135 -6.24 -15.39 -0.14
CA ARG A 135 -6.35 -15.53 -1.60
C ARG A 135 -5.02 -15.92 -2.22
N ALA A 136 -3.96 -15.20 -1.84
CA ALA A 136 -2.62 -15.43 -2.35
C ALA A 136 -2.11 -16.83 -1.98
N LYS A 137 -2.42 -17.30 -0.77
CA LYS A 137 -2.07 -18.64 -0.32
C LYS A 137 -2.80 -19.73 -1.13
N LYS A 138 -4.08 -19.54 -1.43
CA LYS A 138 -4.84 -20.46 -2.27
C LYS A 138 -4.26 -20.59 -3.66
N VAL A 139 -3.92 -19.47 -4.30
CA VAL A 139 -3.28 -19.46 -5.61
C VAL A 139 -1.96 -20.22 -5.56
N ARG A 140 -1.16 -19.99 -4.51
CA ARG A 140 0.12 -20.68 -4.32
C ARG A 140 -0.07 -22.19 -4.13
N ASP A 141 -1.04 -22.60 -3.32
CA ASP A 141 -1.34 -24.02 -3.11
C ASP A 141 -1.79 -24.68 -4.39
N TYR A 142 -2.61 -23.99 -5.18
CA TYR A 142 -3.07 -24.46 -6.48
C TYR A 142 -1.91 -24.63 -7.47
N GLY A 143 -1.00 -23.66 -7.53
CA GLY A 143 0.19 -23.72 -8.37
C GLY A 143 1.15 -24.83 -7.96
N TYR A 144 1.08 -25.29 -6.75
CA TYR A 144 1.95 -26.34 -6.23
C TYR A 144 1.57 -27.72 -6.73
N TYR A 145 0.31 -27.92 -7.09
CA TYR A 145 -0.20 -29.22 -7.57
C TYR A 145 -0.24 -29.34 -9.08
N PHE A 146 0.09 -28.30 -9.77
CA PHE A 146 0.18 -28.26 -11.23
C PHE A 146 1.63 -28.16 -11.71
#